data_f687d8579839b97ad8576fc0b4e61c92
#
_entry.id   f687d8579839b97ad8576fc0b4e61c92
#
_cell.length_a   1.000
_cell.length_b   1.000
_cell.length_c   1.000
_cell.angle_alpha   90.00
_cell.angle_beta   90.00
_cell.angle_gamma   90.00
#
_symmetry.space_group_name_H-M   'P 1'
#
loop_
_entity.id
_entity.type
_entity.pdbx_description
1 polymer ?
#
loop_
_entity_poly.entity_id
_entity_poly.type
_entity_poly.pdbx_seq_one_letter_code
_entity_poly.pdbx_strand_id
1 'polypeptide(L)'
;MALERVPADIRAEGGVSRMSDPEMILEIKNAVKIPVMAKCRIGHFVEAQVLEAIGVDYIDESEVLTMADEENHINKHKFNTPFVCGARNLSEALRRIAEGAKMIRTKGEAGTGDIVQAVTHMRAITREIARVGALDEDELFTAARDLQVPVDLLKYVHEHKKLPVVNFSAGGVATPADAALMVQLGAEGVFVGSGIFKSNNPEKRAKAIVNTVKNYNDPAKIADYSRNLGDAMVGINCDEIKTQMAERGV
;
A
#
# COMPACT_ATOMS: atom_id res chain seq x y z
N MET A 1 7.62 6.71 5.07
CA MET A 1 7.24 7.21 3.72
C MET A 1 7.44 8.70 3.71
N ALA A 2 8.39 9.18 2.93
CA ALA A 2 8.59 10.61 2.70
C ALA A 2 7.53 11.11 1.72
N LEU A 3 6.75 12.09 2.13
CA LEU A 3 5.66 12.70 1.37
C LEU A 3 5.58 14.17 1.72
N GLU A 4 5.58 15.04 0.72
CA GLU A 4 5.37 16.47 0.88
C GLU A 4 3.92 16.77 1.28
N ARG A 5 2.96 16.06 0.68
CA ARG A 5 1.53 16.17 0.97
C ARG A 5 0.94 14.80 1.24
N VAL A 6 0.14 14.68 2.31
CA VAL A 6 -0.61 13.45 2.57
C VAL A 6 -1.75 13.28 1.56
N PRO A 7 -2.21 12.05 1.30
CA PRO A 7 -3.24 11.80 0.28
C PRO A 7 -4.53 12.62 0.44
N ALA A 8 -4.94 12.94 1.67
CA ALA A 8 -6.10 13.81 1.92
C ALA A 8 -5.91 15.21 1.35
N ASP A 9 -4.71 15.79 1.47
CA ASP A 9 -4.39 17.10 0.89
C ASP A 9 -4.33 17.04 -0.63
N ILE A 10 -3.78 15.97 -1.20
CA ILE A 10 -3.79 15.74 -2.65
C ILE A 10 -5.23 15.71 -3.18
N ARG A 11 -6.17 15.09 -2.46
CA ARG A 11 -7.59 15.10 -2.84
C ARG A 11 -8.22 16.47 -2.75
N ALA A 12 -7.94 17.22 -1.68
CA ALA A 12 -8.52 18.54 -1.43
C ALA A 12 -8.04 19.60 -2.42
N GLU A 13 -6.77 19.56 -2.78
CA GLU A 13 -6.15 20.53 -3.68
C GLU A 13 -6.39 20.20 -5.16
N GLY A 14 -6.62 18.92 -5.49
CA GLY A 14 -6.77 18.45 -6.87
C GLY A 14 -5.49 18.59 -7.70
N GLY A 15 -5.65 18.51 -9.02
CA GLY A 15 -4.55 18.73 -9.97
C GLY A 15 -3.56 17.57 -10.05
N VAL A 16 -2.39 17.84 -10.65
CA VAL A 16 -1.33 16.85 -10.86
C VAL A 16 -0.45 16.75 -9.62
N SER A 17 -0.37 15.55 -9.05
CA SER A 17 0.53 15.22 -7.93
C SER A 17 1.75 14.47 -8.45
N ARG A 18 2.94 14.90 -8.04
CA ARG A 18 4.24 14.40 -8.52
C ARG A 18 5.09 13.88 -7.37
N MET A 19 6.28 13.35 -7.70
CA MET A 19 7.33 13.04 -6.74
C MET A 19 7.63 14.27 -5.87
N SER A 20 7.85 14.05 -4.58
CA SER A 20 8.24 15.11 -3.64
C SER A 20 9.65 15.63 -3.92
N ASP A 21 9.93 16.85 -3.42
CA ASP A 21 11.24 17.48 -3.54
C ASP A 21 12.34 16.56 -2.97
N PRO A 22 13.42 16.28 -3.74
CA PRO A 22 14.55 15.49 -3.28
C PRO A 22 15.21 16.01 -1.99
N GLU A 23 15.30 17.33 -1.80
CA GLU A 23 15.90 17.91 -0.58
C GLU A 23 15.07 17.56 0.65
N MET A 24 13.74 17.70 0.58
CA MET A 24 12.84 17.30 1.67
C MET A 24 12.95 15.81 1.98
N ILE A 25 13.08 14.95 0.96
CA ILE A 25 13.28 13.51 1.15
C ILE A 25 14.60 13.23 1.89
N LEU A 26 15.69 13.93 1.53
CA LEU A 26 17.00 13.82 2.18
C LEU A 26 16.96 14.33 3.63
N GLU A 27 16.26 15.44 3.90
CA GLU A 27 16.08 15.96 5.27
C GLU A 27 15.38 14.91 6.15
N ILE A 28 14.30 14.29 5.68
CA ILE A 28 13.60 13.22 6.39
C ILE A 28 14.54 12.03 6.62
N LYS A 29 15.27 11.63 5.58
CA LYS A 29 16.20 10.49 5.65
C LYS A 29 17.29 10.73 6.70
N ASN A 30 17.83 11.95 6.77
CA ASN A 30 18.86 12.33 7.73
C ASN A 30 18.32 12.46 9.18
N ALA A 31 17.02 12.76 9.34
CA ALA A 31 16.37 12.92 10.64
C ALA A 31 15.98 11.59 11.31
N VAL A 32 15.91 10.49 10.57
CA VAL A 32 15.44 9.20 11.08
C VAL A 32 16.50 8.11 10.94
N LYS A 33 16.39 7.05 11.78
CA LYS A 33 17.26 5.87 11.71
C LYS A 33 16.58 4.64 11.11
N ILE A 34 15.34 4.81 10.67
CA ILE A 34 14.53 3.74 10.05
C ILE A 34 14.57 3.87 8.53
N PRO A 35 14.32 2.79 7.77
CA PRO A 35 14.24 2.86 6.32
C PRO A 35 13.23 3.91 5.83
N VAL A 36 13.60 4.63 4.79
CA VAL A 36 12.76 5.67 4.17
C VAL A 36 12.35 5.25 2.78
N MET A 37 11.03 5.33 2.53
CA MET A 37 10.44 5.14 1.21
C MET A 37 10.01 6.48 0.63
N ALA A 38 10.07 6.61 -0.70
CA ALA A 38 9.49 7.75 -1.40
C ALA A 38 8.69 7.28 -2.62
N LYS A 39 7.76 8.13 -3.09
CA LYS A 39 6.84 7.80 -4.17
C LYS A 39 7.29 8.38 -5.50
N CYS A 40 7.21 7.55 -6.55
CA CYS A 40 7.21 8.01 -7.94
C CYS A 40 5.84 7.77 -8.59
N ARG A 41 5.57 8.48 -9.67
CA ARG A 41 4.36 8.28 -10.48
C ARG A 41 4.43 6.95 -11.23
N ILE A 42 3.29 6.32 -11.43
CA ILE A 42 3.19 5.10 -12.26
C ILE A 42 3.76 5.38 -13.65
N GLY A 43 4.68 4.53 -14.10
CA GLY A 43 5.36 4.62 -15.40
C GLY A 43 6.48 5.65 -15.49
N HIS A 44 6.68 6.50 -14.48
CA HIS A 44 7.69 7.55 -14.52
C HIS A 44 9.07 7.05 -14.06
N PHE A 45 9.75 6.31 -14.92
CA PHE A 45 11.04 5.69 -14.60
C PHE A 45 12.15 6.72 -14.25
N VAL A 46 12.06 7.96 -14.76
CA VAL A 46 13.06 9.00 -14.41
C VAL A 46 12.88 9.48 -12.97
N GLU A 47 11.64 9.63 -12.46
CA GLU A 47 11.42 9.90 -11.03
C GLU A 47 12.02 8.76 -10.17
N ALA A 48 11.84 7.50 -10.58
CA ALA A 48 12.45 6.37 -9.90
C ALA A 48 14.00 6.42 -9.92
N GLN A 49 14.62 6.82 -11.04
CA GLN A 49 16.06 7.02 -11.14
C GLN A 49 16.55 8.12 -10.19
N VAL A 50 15.82 9.22 -10.05
CA VAL A 50 16.12 10.29 -9.09
C VAL A 50 16.08 9.74 -7.67
N LEU A 51 15.02 9.01 -7.30
CA LEU A 51 14.87 8.42 -5.97
C LEU A 51 15.98 7.40 -5.64
N GLU A 52 16.35 6.57 -6.61
CA GLU A 52 17.50 5.65 -6.46
C GLU A 52 18.80 6.42 -6.26
N ALA A 53 19.04 7.49 -7.04
CA ALA A 53 20.25 8.30 -6.96
C ALA A 53 20.42 9.00 -5.61
N ILE A 54 19.34 9.45 -4.96
CA ILE A 54 19.37 10.01 -3.60
C ILE A 54 19.36 8.94 -2.50
N GLY A 55 19.31 7.67 -2.90
CA GLY A 55 19.51 6.52 -2.02
C GLY A 55 18.37 6.24 -1.07
N VAL A 56 17.09 6.38 -1.49
CA VAL A 56 15.96 5.91 -0.68
C VAL A 56 16.03 4.39 -0.53
N ASP A 57 15.49 3.88 0.57
CA ASP A 57 15.53 2.43 0.85
C ASP A 57 14.49 1.63 0.05
N TYR A 58 13.36 2.27 -0.31
CA TYR A 58 12.33 1.71 -1.17
C TYR A 58 11.70 2.80 -2.04
N ILE A 59 11.30 2.42 -3.26
CA ILE A 59 10.53 3.27 -4.18
C ILE A 59 9.11 2.75 -4.25
N ASP A 60 8.12 3.58 -3.93
CA ASP A 60 6.70 3.24 -4.11
C ASP A 60 6.21 3.81 -5.45
N GLU A 61 6.05 2.96 -6.46
CA GLU A 61 5.37 3.29 -7.70
C GLU A 61 3.87 3.35 -7.41
N SER A 62 3.35 4.58 -7.31
CA SER A 62 2.14 4.83 -6.53
C SER A 62 1.01 5.46 -7.33
N GLU A 63 -0.17 4.83 -7.23
CA GLU A 63 -1.46 5.34 -7.70
C GLU A 63 -1.93 6.61 -6.96
N VAL A 64 -1.37 6.91 -5.80
CA VAL A 64 -1.67 8.13 -5.04
C VAL A 64 -1.23 9.37 -5.81
N LEU A 65 -0.12 9.29 -6.53
CA LEU A 65 0.33 10.33 -7.44
C LEU A 65 -0.41 10.21 -8.79
N THR A 66 -0.40 11.28 -9.57
CA THR A 66 -0.98 11.25 -10.92
C THR A 66 -0.11 10.36 -11.82
N MET A 67 -0.72 9.46 -12.57
CA MET A 67 0.02 8.59 -13.51
C MET A 67 0.78 9.42 -14.54
N ALA A 68 1.96 8.96 -14.92
CA ALA A 68 2.74 9.50 -16.05
C ALA A 68 2.57 8.65 -17.31
N ASP A 69 2.22 7.37 -17.15
CA ASP A 69 1.94 6.44 -18.24
C ASP A 69 0.67 5.67 -17.89
N GLU A 70 -0.29 5.61 -18.81
CA GLU A 70 -1.56 4.91 -18.61
C GLU A 70 -1.47 3.41 -18.94
N GLU A 71 -0.46 3.01 -19.72
CA GLU A 71 -0.31 1.64 -20.23
C GLU A 71 0.80 0.88 -19.51
N ASN A 72 1.90 1.55 -19.18
CA ASN A 72 3.11 0.88 -18.71
C ASN A 72 3.45 1.23 -17.27
N HIS A 73 3.72 0.19 -16.48
CA HIS A 73 4.45 0.30 -15.23
C HIS A 73 5.97 0.30 -15.46
N ILE A 74 6.71 0.80 -14.46
CA ILE A 74 8.18 0.80 -14.50
C ILE A 74 8.70 -0.64 -14.52
N ASN A 75 9.67 -0.94 -15.40
CA ASN A 75 10.42 -2.19 -15.33
C ASN A 75 11.41 -2.13 -14.16
N LYS A 76 11.02 -2.70 -13.05
CA LYS A 76 11.72 -2.65 -11.76
C LYS A 76 13.00 -3.49 -11.73
N HIS A 77 13.15 -4.43 -12.68
CA HIS A 77 14.38 -5.21 -12.84
C HIS A 77 15.60 -4.37 -13.27
N LYS A 78 15.37 -3.14 -13.71
CA LYS A 78 16.44 -2.19 -14.09
C LYS A 78 17.01 -1.40 -12.91
N PHE A 79 16.50 -1.60 -11.70
CA PHE A 79 16.85 -0.88 -10.49
C PHE A 79 17.41 -1.81 -9.42
N ASN A 80 18.32 -1.28 -8.60
CA ASN A 80 18.81 -1.97 -7.41
C ASN A 80 17.91 -1.71 -6.19
N THR A 81 17.32 -0.51 -6.12
CA THR A 81 16.38 -0.14 -5.05
C THR A 81 15.08 -0.93 -5.18
N PRO A 82 14.62 -1.62 -4.11
CA PRO A 82 13.39 -2.41 -4.15
C PRO A 82 12.15 -1.52 -4.29
N PHE A 83 11.16 -2.02 -5.04
CA PHE A 83 9.90 -1.33 -5.28
C PHE A 83 8.75 -1.89 -4.45
N VAL A 84 7.86 -0.98 -4.05
CA VAL A 84 6.53 -1.24 -3.49
C VAL A 84 5.47 -0.87 -4.52
N CYS A 85 4.44 -1.68 -4.66
CA CYS A 85 3.31 -1.40 -5.55
C CYS A 85 1.97 -1.70 -4.89
N GLY A 86 0.94 -0.95 -5.27
CA GLY A 86 -0.43 -1.22 -4.88
C GLY A 86 -1.09 -2.32 -5.71
N ALA A 87 -1.98 -3.09 -5.07
CA ALA A 87 -2.83 -4.07 -5.74
C ALA A 87 -4.22 -4.14 -5.11
N ARG A 88 -5.23 -4.45 -5.92
CA ARG A 88 -6.62 -4.64 -5.47
C ARG A 88 -6.99 -6.13 -5.34
N ASN A 89 -6.25 -6.99 -6.02
CA ASN A 89 -6.50 -8.43 -6.14
C ASN A 89 -5.21 -9.19 -6.41
N LEU A 90 -5.28 -10.51 -6.47
CA LEU A 90 -4.12 -11.38 -6.70
C LEU A 90 -3.50 -11.16 -8.08
N SER A 91 -4.30 -10.94 -9.11
CA SER A 91 -3.76 -10.77 -10.46
C SER A 91 -2.94 -9.48 -10.60
N GLU A 92 -3.40 -8.35 -10.03
CA GLU A 92 -2.60 -7.12 -9.96
C GLU A 92 -1.31 -7.35 -9.16
N ALA A 93 -1.42 -7.99 -7.98
CA ALA A 93 -0.25 -8.27 -7.14
C ALA A 93 0.81 -9.08 -7.89
N LEU A 94 0.41 -10.17 -8.56
CA LEU A 94 1.35 -11.02 -9.29
C LEU A 94 1.94 -10.35 -10.53
N ARG A 95 1.18 -9.48 -11.23
CA ARG A 95 1.73 -8.67 -12.32
C ARG A 95 2.80 -7.70 -11.82
N ARG A 96 2.56 -6.98 -10.72
CA ARG A 96 3.56 -6.09 -10.11
C ARG A 96 4.81 -6.86 -9.65
N ILE A 97 4.64 -8.05 -9.08
CA ILE A 97 5.75 -8.92 -8.70
C ILE A 97 6.54 -9.40 -9.95
N ALA A 98 5.85 -9.77 -11.02
CA ALA A 98 6.48 -10.13 -12.29
C ALA A 98 7.34 -9.00 -12.88
N GLU A 99 6.92 -7.75 -12.69
CA GLU A 99 7.68 -6.55 -13.07
C GLU A 99 8.85 -6.23 -12.13
N GLY A 100 9.01 -6.97 -11.03
CA GLY A 100 10.12 -6.86 -10.09
C GLY A 100 9.78 -6.21 -8.74
N ALA A 101 8.50 -5.96 -8.42
CA ALA A 101 8.13 -5.45 -7.10
C ALA A 101 8.56 -6.41 -5.99
N LYS A 102 9.10 -5.86 -4.89
CA LYS A 102 9.59 -6.60 -3.72
C LYS A 102 8.68 -6.46 -2.50
N MET A 103 7.63 -5.66 -2.60
CA MET A 103 6.58 -5.50 -1.61
C MET A 103 5.27 -5.15 -2.32
N ILE A 104 4.18 -5.71 -1.86
CA ILE A 104 2.81 -5.35 -2.26
C ILE A 104 2.12 -4.64 -1.10
N ARG A 105 1.22 -3.74 -1.41
CA ARG A 105 0.25 -3.18 -0.48
C ARG A 105 -1.12 -3.14 -1.10
N THR A 106 -2.18 -3.12 -0.29
CA THR A 106 -3.51 -2.81 -0.83
C THR A 106 -3.49 -1.38 -1.39
N LYS A 107 -4.21 -1.12 -2.48
CA LYS A 107 -4.44 0.26 -2.92
C LYS A 107 -5.34 1.00 -1.93
N GLY A 108 -6.45 0.39 -1.51
CA GLY A 108 -7.47 1.06 -0.71
C GLY A 108 -7.97 2.31 -1.42
N GLU A 109 -8.48 3.28 -0.66
CA GLU A 109 -8.68 4.66 -1.13
C GLU A 109 -7.94 5.62 -0.20
N ALA A 110 -6.70 5.91 -0.57
CA ALA A 110 -5.81 6.74 0.23
C ALA A 110 -6.37 8.15 0.44
N GLY A 111 -6.27 8.66 1.67
CA GLY A 111 -6.73 10.01 2.02
C GLY A 111 -8.19 10.13 2.38
N THR A 112 -8.97 9.06 2.36
CA THR A 112 -10.40 9.08 2.73
C THR A 112 -10.62 8.90 4.23
N GLY A 113 -9.73 8.18 4.92
CA GLY A 113 -10.00 7.73 6.30
C GLY A 113 -11.12 6.69 6.39
N ASP A 114 -11.57 6.16 5.26
CA ASP A 114 -12.53 5.07 5.12
C ASP A 114 -11.80 3.79 4.73
N ILE A 115 -11.87 2.78 5.58
CA ILE A 115 -11.12 1.53 5.45
C ILE A 115 -11.75 0.55 4.45
N VAL A 116 -12.98 0.79 3.99
CA VAL A 116 -13.78 -0.20 3.24
C VAL A 116 -13.05 -0.77 2.03
N GLN A 117 -12.38 0.07 1.23
CA GLN A 117 -11.68 -0.39 0.03
C GLN A 117 -10.42 -1.21 0.37
N ALA A 118 -9.67 -0.84 1.40
CA ALA A 118 -8.52 -1.63 1.84
C ALA A 118 -8.95 -3.02 2.34
N VAL A 119 -10.07 -3.11 3.07
CA VAL A 119 -10.67 -4.39 3.49
C VAL A 119 -11.09 -5.21 2.28
N THR A 120 -11.77 -4.60 1.32
CA THR A 120 -12.21 -5.26 0.07
C THR A 120 -11.01 -5.86 -0.68
N HIS A 121 -9.95 -5.08 -0.86
CA HIS A 121 -8.75 -5.52 -1.56
C HIS A 121 -7.99 -6.63 -0.80
N MET A 122 -7.82 -6.49 0.51
CA MET A 122 -7.15 -7.52 1.31
C MET A 122 -7.94 -8.84 1.27
N ARG A 123 -9.27 -8.77 1.43
CA ARG A 123 -10.13 -9.95 1.33
C ARG A 123 -10.13 -10.56 -0.08
N ALA A 124 -10.03 -9.76 -1.14
CA ALA A 124 -9.88 -10.27 -2.50
C ALA A 124 -8.58 -11.07 -2.63
N ILE A 125 -7.45 -10.48 -2.25
CA ILE A 125 -6.13 -11.13 -2.33
C ILE A 125 -6.12 -12.44 -1.51
N THR A 126 -6.54 -12.41 -0.26
CA THR A 126 -6.50 -13.59 0.62
C THR A 126 -7.44 -14.71 0.15
N ARG A 127 -8.65 -14.36 -0.32
CA ARG A 127 -9.60 -15.32 -0.88
C ARG A 127 -9.09 -15.95 -2.17
N GLU A 128 -8.49 -15.16 -3.06
CA GLU A 128 -7.94 -15.65 -4.32
C GLU A 128 -6.70 -16.53 -4.10
N ILE A 129 -5.85 -16.21 -3.13
CA ILE A 129 -4.75 -17.08 -2.69
C ILE A 129 -5.31 -18.42 -2.20
N ALA A 130 -6.34 -18.41 -1.36
CA ALA A 130 -6.96 -19.63 -0.86
C ALA A 130 -7.57 -20.46 -2.00
N ARG A 131 -8.23 -19.80 -2.98
CA ARG A 131 -8.79 -20.46 -4.17
C ARG A 131 -7.68 -21.12 -5.00
N VAL A 132 -6.63 -20.38 -5.35
CA VAL A 132 -5.49 -20.91 -6.11
C VAL A 132 -4.84 -22.09 -5.37
N GLY A 133 -4.73 -21.97 -4.05
CA GLY A 133 -4.19 -23.02 -3.21
C GLY A 133 -4.99 -24.33 -3.20
N ALA A 134 -6.25 -24.31 -3.62
CA ALA A 134 -7.14 -25.48 -3.66
C ALA A 134 -7.30 -26.08 -5.07
N LEU A 135 -6.70 -25.49 -6.10
CA LEU A 135 -6.74 -26.01 -7.48
C LEU A 135 -5.90 -27.27 -7.62
N ASP A 136 -6.22 -28.11 -8.59
CA ASP A 136 -5.33 -29.16 -9.06
C ASP A 136 -4.22 -28.56 -9.93
N GLU A 137 -3.06 -29.25 -10.02
CA GLU A 137 -1.90 -28.75 -10.77
C GLU A 137 -2.22 -28.46 -12.24
N ASP A 138 -3.05 -29.29 -12.87
CA ASP A 138 -3.46 -29.11 -14.27
C ASP A 138 -4.32 -27.86 -14.48
N GLU A 139 -5.06 -27.42 -13.46
CA GLU A 139 -5.89 -26.23 -13.51
C GLU A 139 -5.08 -24.92 -13.43
N LEU A 140 -3.83 -24.98 -12.93
CA LEU A 140 -3.00 -23.78 -12.74
C LEU A 140 -2.68 -23.06 -14.05
N PHE A 141 -2.55 -23.79 -15.16
CA PHE A 141 -2.30 -23.17 -16.48
C PHE A 141 -3.51 -22.35 -16.95
N THR A 142 -4.72 -22.89 -16.76
CA THR A 142 -5.95 -22.18 -17.07
C THR A 142 -6.15 -20.98 -16.14
N ALA A 143 -5.94 -21.16 -14.85
CA ALA A 143 -6.03 -20.07 -13.87
C ALA A 143 -5.02 -18.95 -14.14
N ALA A 144 -3.78 -19.27 -14.51
CA ALA A 144 -2.76 -18.28 -14.87
C ALA A 144 -3.14 -17.48 -16.11
N ARG A 145 -3.70 -18.12 -17.13
CA ARG A 145 -4.23 -17.46 -18.32
C ARG A 145 -5.39 -16.52 -17.96
N ASP A 146 -6.33 -16.97 -17.15
CA ASP A 146 -7.54 -16.22 -16.80
C ASP A 146 -7.21 -15.02 -15.89
N LEU A 147 -6.24 -15.18 -15.00
CA LEU A 147 -5.69 -14.11 -14.16
C LEU A 147 -4.69 -13.20 -14.89
N GLN A 148 -4.25 -13.59 -16.10
CA GLN A 148 -3.23 -12.87 -16.89
C GLN A 148 -1.92 -12.68 -16.10
N VAL A 149 -1.40 -13.76 -15.52
CA VAL A 149 -0.18 -13.75 -14.70
C VAL A 149 0.78 -14.86 -15.13
N PRO A 150 2.09 -14.73 -14.85
CA PRO A 150 3.05 -15.81 -15.08
C PRO A 150 2.69 -17.07 -14.30
N VAL A 151 2.70 -18.21 -14.98
CA VAL A 151 2.34 -19.49 -14.38
C VAL A 151 3.25 -19.88 -13.20
N ASP A 152 4.53 -19.53 -13.26
CA ASP A 152 5.49 -19.86 -12.18
C ASP A 152 5.17 -19.10 -10.89
N LEU A 153 4.72 -17.85 -10.98
CA LEU A 153 4.26 -17.11 -9.80
C LEU A 153 2.96 -17.70 -9.23
N LEU A 154 2.07 -18.18 -10.09
CA LEU A 154 0.84 -18.82 -9.62
C LEU A 154 1.13 -20.19 -8.97
N LYS A 155 2.05 -20.96 -9.51
CA LYS A 155 2.55 -22.20 -8.88
C LYS A 155 3.14 -21.92 -7.49
N TYR A 156 3.94 -20.85 -7.35
CA TYR A 156 4.44 -20.44 -6.05
C TYR A 156 3.30 -20.19 -5.06
N VAL A 157 2.26 -19.42 -5.47
CA VAL A 157 1.09 -19.15 -4.62
C VAL A 157 0.34 -20.43 -4.28
N HIS A 158 0.18 -21.32 -5.24
CA HIS A 158 -0.46 -22.63 -5.03
C HIS A 158 0.28 -23.46 -3.97
N GLU A 159 1.60 -23.56 -4.06
CA GLU A 159 2.43 -24.34 -3.15
C GLU A 159 2.52 -23.73 -1.75
N HIS A 160 2.81 -22.41 -1.68
CA HIS A 160 3.13 -21.74 -0.43
C HIS A 160 1.92 -21.06 0.27
N LYS A 161 0.76 -20.97 -0.40
CA LYS A 161 -0.48 -20.33 0.09
C LYS A 161 -0.28 -18.87 0.52
N LYS A 162 0.69 -18.18 -0.11
CA LYS A 162 1.03 -16.78 0.14
C LYS A 162 1.70 -16.14 -1.07
N LEU A 163 1.81 -14.82 -1.08
CA LEU A 163 2.64 -14.09 -2.04
C LEU A 163 4.14 -14.36 -1.79
N PRO A 164 4.99 -14.29 -2.83
CA PRO A 164 6.45 -14.41 -2.67
C PRO A 164 7.10 -13.18 -2.02
N VAL A 165 6.34 -12.13 -1.75
CA VAL A 165 6.76 -10.88 -1.11
C VAL A 165 5.77 -10.50 -0.02
N VAL A 166 6.18 -9.62 0.90
CA VAL A 166 5.29 -9.13 1.97
C VAL A 166 4.14 -8.31 1.40
N ASN A 167 2.98 -8.39 2.06
CA ASN A 167 1.77 -7.68 1.68
C ASN A 167 1.28 -6.81 2.85
N PHE A 168 1.36 -5.48 2.69
CA PHE A 168 0.89 -4.52 3.68
C PHE A 168 -0.50 -4.00 3.33
N SER A 169 -1.17 -3.45 4.33
CA SER A 169 -2.40 -2.68 4.11
C SER A 169 -2.11 -1.20 3.95
N ALA A 170 -2.76 -0.57 2.98
CA ALA A 170 -2.77 0.87 2.79
C ALA A 170 -4.16 1.34 2.33
N GLY A 171 -4.45 2.62 2.56
CA GLY A 171 -5.69 3.27 2.14
C GLY A 171 -6.80 3.23 3.19
N GLY A 172 -7.06 4.37 3.84
CA GLY A 172 -8.21 4.54 4.73
C GLY A 172 -8.00 4.18 6.20
N VAL A 173 -6.85 3.65 6.62
CA VAL A 173 -6.57 3.38 8.04
C VAL A 173 -6.53 4.69 8.83
N ALA A 174 -7.42 4.86 9.82
CA ALA A 174 -7.53 6.07 10.63
C ALA A 174 -7.49 5.81 12.15
N THR A 175 -7.75 4.58 12.58
CA THR A 175 -7.82 4.21 14.00
C THR A 175 -6.95 3.00 14.33
N PRO A 176 -6.61 2.79 15.62
CA PRO A 176 -5.96 1.56 16.05
C PRO A 176 -6.76 0.30 15.67
N ALA A 177 -8.08 0.33 15.81
CA ALA A 177 -8.94 -0.80 15.47
C ALA A 177 -8.89 -1.13 13.96
N ASP A 178 -8.82 -0.12 13.07
CA ASP A 178 -8.62 -0.35 11.63
C ASP A 178 -7.30 -1.07 11.36
N ALA A 179 -6.23 -0.63 12.01
CA ALA A 179 -4.92 -1.26 11.86
C ALA A 179 -4.93 -2.73 12.32
N ALA A 180 -5.56 -3.02 13.46
CA ALA A 180 -5.72 -4.38 13.95
C ALA A 180 -6.57 -5.23 12.99
N LEU A 181 -7.68 -4.69 12.48
CA LEU A 181 -8.53 -5.36 11.49
C LEU A 181 -7.71 -5.80 10.27
N MET A 182 -6.91 -4.91 9.71
CA MET A 182 -6.13 -5.23 8.52
C MET A 182 -5.09 -6.31 8.78
N VAL A 183 -4.42 -6.29 9.93
CA VAL A 183 -3.45 -7.35 10.29
C VAL A 183 -4.17 -8.69 10.53
N GLN A 184 -5.32 -8.69 11.20
CA GLN A 184 -6.14 -9.91 11.37
C GLN A 184 -6.68 -10.45 10.05
N LEU A 185 -6.86 -9.61 9.02
CA LEU A 185 -7.24 -10.03 7.67
C LEU A 185 -6.06 -10.56 6.83
N GLY A 186 -4.84 -10.54 7.38
CA GLY A 186 -3.65 -11.11 6.74
C GLY A 186 -2.63 -10.10 6.25
N ALA A 187 -2.78 -8.81 6.54
CA ALA A 187 -1.72 -7.84 6.27
C ALA A 187 -0.53 -8.06 7.23
N GLU A 188 0.69 -8.00 6.67
CA GLU A 188 1.93 -8.14 7.44
C GLU A 188 2.40 -6.81 8.06
N GLY A 189 1.70 -5.72 7.75
CA GLY A 189 1.91 -4.38 8.29
C GLY A 189 0.90 -3.39 7.71
N VAL A 190 0.99 -2.13 8.15
CA VAL A 190 0.10 -1.07 7.70
C VAL A 190 0.87 0.19 7.29
N PHE A 191 0.43 0.83 6.22
CA PHE A 191 0.81 2.19 5.86
C PHE A 191 -0.30 3.15 6.28
N VAL A 192 0.04 4.14 7.10
CA VAL A 192 -0.92 5.14 7.59
C VAL A 192 -0.35 6.53 7.36
N GLY A 193 -1.03 7.34 6.55
CA GLY A 193 -0.65 8.72 6.27
C GLY A 193 -1.68 9.70 6.84
N SER A 194 -2.68 10.05 6.04
CA SER A 194 -3.72 11.03 6.43
C SER A 194 -4.39 10.69 7.76
N GLY A 195 -4.62 9.41 8.06
CA GLY A 195 -5.22 8.97 9.32
C GLY A 195 -4.42 9.38 10.58
N ILE A 196 -3.11 9.57 10.45
CA ILE A 196 -2.26 10.12 11.50
C ILE A 196 -2.22 11.64 11.42
N PHE A 197 -1.77 12.19 10.30
CA PHE A 197 -1.44 13.62 10.17
C PHE A 197 -2.65 14.56 10.19
N LYS A 198 -3.85 14.06 9.85
CA LYS A 198 -5.12 14.81 9.91
C LYS A 198 -5.93 14.57 11.19
N SER A 199 -5.37 13.84 12.17
CA SER A 199 -5.97 13.67 13.50
C SER A 199 -5.58 14.82 14.43
N ASN A 200 -6.35 15.01 15.52
CA ASN A 200 -6.06 16.06 16.51
C ASN A 200 -4.73 15.85 17.25
N ASN A 201 -4.25 14.63 17.36
CA ASN A 201 -2.98 14.31 18.04
C ASN A 201 -2.19 13.26 17.25
N PRO A 202 -1.45 13.67 16.20
CA PRO A 202 -0.73 12.75 15.32
C PRO A 202 0.28 11.85 16.03
N GLU A 203 1.06 12.41 16.97
CA GLU A 203 2.07 11.63 17.70
C GLU A 203 1.44 10.53 18.54
N LYS A 204 0.40 10.85 19.31
CA LYS A 204 -0.29 9.89 20.16
C LYS A 204 -0.98 8.82 19.33
N ARG A 205 -1.59 9.21 18.22
CA ARG A 205 -2.25 8.29 17.28
C ARG A 205 -1.25 7.35 16.62
N ALA A 206 -0.12 7.85 16.18
CA ALA A 206 0.95 7.02 15.61
C ALA A 206 1.45 5.97 16.61
N LYS A 207 1.74 6.38 17.85
CA LYS A 207 2.14 5.46 18.93
C LYS A 207 1.08 4.40 19.21
N ALA A 208 -0.19 4.78 19.26
CA ALA A 208 -1.31 3.88 19.46
C ALA A 208 -1.42 2.83 18.35
N ILE A 209 -1.33 3.26 17.08
CA ILE A 209 -1.36 2.36 15.92
C ILE A 209 -0.18 1.38 15.95
N VAL A 210 1.04 1.84 16.22
CA VAL A 210 2.23 0.97 16.30
C VAL A 210 2.07 -0.07 17.41
N ASN A 211 1.59 0.32 18.59
CA ASN A 211 1.36 -0.59 19.69
C ASN A 211 0.24 -1.60 19.38
N THR A 212 -0.80 -1.17 18.67
CA THR A 212 -1.90 -2.03 18.24
C THR A 212 -1.42 -3.06 17.23
N VAL A 213 -0.63 -2.69 16.24
CA VAL A 213 -0.09 -3.64 15.24
C VAL A 213 0.74 -4.73 15.95
N LYS A 214 1.51 -4.37 16.99
CA LYS A 214 2.29 -5.34 17.78
C LYS A 214 1.41 -6.27 18.64
N ASN A 215 0.18 -5.86 18.95
CA ASN A 215 -0.75 -6.58 19.83
C ASN A 215 -2.12 -6.78 19.16
N TYR A 216 -2.14 -6.97 17.86
CA TYR A 216 -3.34 -6.95 17.02
C TYR A 216 -4.40 -8.01 17.40
N ASN A 217 -4.02 -9.07 18.07
CA ASN A 217 -4.90 -10.16 18.54
C ASN A 217 -5.36 -10.00 20.00
N ASP A 218 -5.03 -8.90 20.67
CA ASP A 218 -5.39 -8.65 22.06
C ASP A 218 -6.44 -7.53 22.15
N PRO A 219 -7.76 -7.85 22.22
CA PRO A 219 -8.80 -6.82 22.24
C PRO A 219 -8.72 -5.87 23.44
N ALA A 220 -8.23 -6.33 24.60
CA ALA A 220 -8.10 -5.48 25.77
C ALA A 220 -7.02 -4.41 25.56
N LYS A 221 -5.86 -4.79 25.01
CA LYS A 221 -4.81 -3.83 24.66
C LYS A 221 -5.24 -2.89 23.54
N ILE A 222 -5.94 -3.38 22.51
CA ILE A 222 -6.47 -2.53 21.45
C ILE A 222 -7.41 -1.48 22.02
N ALA A 223 -8.31 -1.87 22.95
CA ALA A 223 -9.20 -0.96 23.66
C ALA A 223 -8.41 0.09 24.45
N ASP A 224 -7.36 -0.30 25.18
CA ASP A 224 -6.52 0.63 25.94
C ASP A 224 -5.77 1.62 25.04
N TYR A 225 -5.18 1.15 23.95
CA TYR A 225 -4.48 2.01 22.97
C TYR A 225 -5.42 2.94 22.22
N SER A 226 -6.72 2.63 22.15
CA SER A 226 -7.73 3.45 21.47
C SER A 226 -8.28 4.60 22.35
N ARG A 227 -7.92 4.66 23.64
CA ARG A 227 -8.48 5.66 24.58
C ARG A 227 -7.82 7.03 24.45
N ASN A 228 -8.63 8.07 24.54
CA ASN A 228 -8.18 9.47 24.66
C ASN A 228 -7.20 9.91 23.56
N LEU A 229 -7.42 9.49 22.33
CA LEU A 229 -6.59 9.86 21.17
C LEU A 229 -6.97 11.22 20.56
N GLY A 230 -8.04 11.84 21.03
CA GLY A 230 -8.67 12.96 20.35
C GLY A 230 -9.42 12.51 19.10
N ASP A 231 -9.94 13.47 18.34
CA ASP A 231 -10.70 13.17 17.13
C ASP A 231 -9.82 12.51 16.07
N ALA A 232 -10.36 11.50 15.41
CA ALA A 232 -9.77 10.95 14.21
C ALA A 232 -9.87 11.97 13.06
N MET A 233 -9.16 11.71 11.97
CA MET A 233 -9.38 12.49 10.76
C MET A 233 -10.86 12.46 10.35
N VAL A 234 -11.36 13.55 9.80
CA VAL A 234 -12.69 13.57 9.18
C VAL A 234 -12.63 12.64 7.95
N GLY A 235 -13.44 11.58 7.97
CA GLY A 235 -13.52 10.61 6.89
C GLY A 235 -14.31 11.17 5.70
N ILE A 236 -13.97 10.67 4.52
CA ILE A 236 -14.71 10.87 3.26
C ILE A 236 -15.23 9.52 2.83
N ASN A 237 -16.55 9.39 2.66
CA ASN A 237 -17.15 8.16 2.17
C ASN A 237 -16.58 7.82 0.77
N CYS A 238 -16.09 6.60 0.60
CA CYS A 238 -15.53 6.14 -0.68
C CYS A 238 -16.53 6.22 -1.84
N ASP A 239 -17.83 6.14 -1.58
CA ASP A 239 -18.87 6.27 -2.61
C ASP A 239 -19.08 7.71 -3.09
N GLU A 240 -18.56 8.72 -2.37
CA GLU A 240 -18.75 10.14 -2.67
C GLU A 240 -17.53 10.78 -3.35
N ILE A 241 -16.41 10.06 -3.47
CA ILE A 241 -15.19 10.58 -4.07
C ILE A 241 -15.26 10.63 -5.60
N LYS A 242 -14.81 11.76 -6.19
CA LYS A 242 -14.75 11.92 -7.65
C LYS A 242 -13.58 11.18 -8.28
N THR A 243 -12.45 11.13 -7.61
CA THR A 243 -11.23 10.48 -8.11
C THR A 243 -10.97 9.21 -7.34
N GLN A 244 -11.18 8.08 -7.98
CA GLN A 244 -10.81 6.77 -7.43
C GLN A 244 -9.34 6.51 -7.74
N MET A 245 -8.47 6.73 -6.76
CA MET A 245 -7.03 6.51 -6.93
C MET A 245 -6.72 5.03 -7.17
N ALA A 246 -7.48 4.12 -6.57
CA ALA A 246 -7.30 2.68 -6.73
C ALA A 246 -7.47 2.18 -8.16
N GLU A 247 -8.18 2.92 -9.02
CA GLU A 247 -8.35 2.59 -10.44
C GLU A 247 -7.12 2.92 -11.30
N ARG A 248 -6.17 3.69 -10.79
CA ARG A 248 -4.95 4.03 -11.53
C ARG A 248 -4.01 2.84 -11.63
N GLY A 249 -3.41 2.64 -12.81
CA GLY A 249 -2.42 1.57 -13.05
C GLY A 249 -2.99 0.17 -12.82
N VAL A 250 -4.07 -0.16 -13.49
CA VAL A 250 -4.77 -1.46 -13.42
C VAL A 250 -4.24 -2.43 -14.46
#